data_12ccbd9429541df04214b5b348e3a1b1
#
_entry.id   12ccbd9429541df04214b5b348e3a1b1
#
_cell.length_a   1.000
_cell.length_b   1.000
_cell.length_c   1.000
_cell.angle_alpha   90.00
_cell.angle_beta   90.00
_cell.angle_gamma   90.00
#
_symmetry.space_group_name_H-M   'P 1'
#
loop_
_entity.id
_entity.type
_entity.pdbx_description
1 polymer ?
#
loop_
_entity_poly.entity_id
_entity_poly.type
_entity_poly.pdbx_seq_one_letter_code
_entity_poly.pdbx_strand_id
1 'polypeptide(L)'
;LDHDEGPVYQTQRFDRYKEIIQQLLDQGNAYYCSCSKEKLESLRDQQMADKQKPRYDGCCRDLGLIPDGTQNLVVRFKNPQQGAVTFSDQVKGSITVSNSELDDLIIARSDSTPTYNLTVVVDDMDMNITHVVRGDDHVNNTPRPINILKALGADCPEYAHLPMILGDDRKRLSKPHGAARGMHDLDDGYLPEAVLNYTVRLCSSSGDP
;
A
#
# COMPACT_ATOMS: atom_id res chain seq x y z
N LEU A 1 -12.09 5.64 -20.44
CA LEU A 1 -12.32 4.23 -20.13
C LEU A 1 -13.62 4.15 -19.35
N ASP A 2 -14.54 3.35 -19.83
CA ASP A 2 -15.77 3.04 -19.13
C ASP A 2 -15.46 1.98 -18.04
N HIS A 3 -16.26 1.94 -17.01
CA HIS A 3 -16.17 0.95 -15.93
C HIS A 3 -17.42 0.07 -15.97
N ASP A 4 -17.25 -1.21 -15.68
CA ASP A 4 -18.36 -2.17 -15.70
C ASP A 4 -19.18 -2.06 -14.41
N GLU A 5 -18.55 -1.73 -13.30
CA GLU A 5 -19.16 -1.54 -11.99
C GLU A 5 -18.63 -0.28 -11.32
N GLY A 6 -19.48 0.39 -10.53
CA GLY A 6 -19.10 1.57 -9.75
C GLY A 6 -19.71 2.86 -10.23
N PRO A 7 -19.22 4.01 -9.78
CA PRO A 7 -18.08 4.19 -8.88
C PRO A 7 -18.35 3.71 -7.45
N VAL A 8 -17.34 3.11 -6.81
CA VAL A 8 -17.39 2.69 -5.42
C VAL A 8 -16.62 3.68 -4.55
N TYR A 9 -17.29 4.21 -3.53
CA TYR A 9 -16.70 5.21 -2.63
C TYR A 9 -16.31 4.60 -1.30
N GLN A 10 -15.05 4.68 -0.90
CA GLN A 10 -14.53 4.15 0.35
C GLN A 10 -15.27 4.70 1.58
N THR A 11 -15.70 5.96 1.54
CA THR A 11 -16.46 6.59 2.62
C THR A 11 -17.81 5.94 2.89
N GLN A 12 -18.37 5.19 1.94
CA GLN A 12 -19.62 4.45 2.07
C GLN A 12 -19.43 3.02 2.57
N ARG A 13 -18.19 2.57 2.75
CA ARG A 13 -17.82 1.19 3.09
C ARG A 13 -17.23 1.03 4.50
N PHE A 14 -17.32 2.05 5.36
CA PHE A 14 -16.68 2.02 6.68
C PHE A 14 -17.13 0.85 7.56
N ASP A 15 -18.39 0.44 7.47
CA ASP A 15 -18.87 -0.70 8.26
C ASP A 15 -18.20 -2.00 7.80
N ARG A 16 -18.01 -2.19 6.49
CA ARG A 16 -17.27 -3.32 5.95
C ARG A 16 -15.82 -3.37 6.46
N TYR A 17 -15.14 -2.23 6.48
CA TYR A 17 -13.77 -2.17 6.99
C TYR A 17 -13.71 -2.47 8.49
N LYS A 18 -14.70 -2.04 9.28
CA LYS A 18 -14.78 -2.37 10.71
C LYS A 18 -14.97 -3.86 10.94
N GLU A 19 -15.80 -4.53 10.14
CA GLU A 19 -15.97 -5.98 10.18
C GLU A 19 -14.65 -6.71 9.97
N ILE A 20 -13.88 -6.30 8.96
CA ILE A 20 -12.57 -6.90 8.67
C ILE A 20 -11.56 -6.61 9.78
N ILE A 21 -11.54 -5.40 10.34
CA ILE A 21 -10.68 -5.07 11.48
C ILE A 21 -11.02 -5.98 12.67
N GLN A 22 -12.31 -6.16 12.97
CA GLN A 22 -12.75 -7.03 14.06
C GLN A 22 -12.38 -8.49 13.80
N GLN A 23 -12.55 -8.97 12.56
CA GLN A 23 -12.12 -10.31 12.17
C GLN A 23 -10.61 -10.51 12.41
N LEU A 24 -9.77 -9.56 12.02
CA LEU A 24 -8.32 -9.63 12.24
C LEU A 24 -7.96 -9.62 13.73
N LEU A 25 -8.67 -8.85 14.56
CA LEU A 25 -8.51 -8.83 16.02
C LEU A 25 -8.90 -10.17 16.64
N ASP A 26 -10.05 -10.74 16.27
CA ASP A 26 -10.57 -12.00 16.79
C ASP A 26 -9.67 -13.19 16.42
N GLN A 27 -9.04 -13.12 15.26
CA GLN A 27 -8.06 -14.12 14.78
C GLN A 27 -6.65 -13.94 15.39
N GLY A 28 -6.42 -12.86 16.17
CA GLY A 28 -5.10 -12.53 16.69
C GLY A 28 -4.10 -12.01 15.64
N ASN A 29 -4.59 -11.65 14.45
CA ASN A 29 -3.82 -11.06 13.35
C ASN A 29 -3.74 -9.52 13.45
N ALA A 30 -4.39 -8.92 14.43
CA ALA A 30 -4.30 -7.51 14.77
C ALA A 30 -4.32 -7.32 16.28
N TYR A 31 -3.93 -6.15 16.76
CA TYR A 31 -3.91 -5.80 18.18
C TYR A 31 -4.03 -4.31 18.39
N TYR A 32 -4.43 -3.92 19.61
CA TYR A 32 -4.50 -2.52 20.03
C TYR A 32 -3.14 -1.99 20.48
N CYS A 33 -2.83 -0.75 20.12
CA CYS A 33 -1.58 -0.07 20.45
C CYS A 33 -1.88 1.31 21.04
N SER A 34 -1.27 1.57 22.21
CA SER A 34 -1.41 2.83 22.97
C SER A 34 -0.22 3.78 22.84
N CYS A 35 0.70 3.53 21.88
CA CYS A 35 1.86 4.39 21.70
C CYS A 35 1.45 5.80 21.28
N SER A 36 1.89 6.81 22.04
CA SER A 36 1.70 8.21 21.68
C SER A 36 2.58 8.61 20.48
N LYS A 37 2.23 9.72 19.83
CA LYS A 37 3.02 10.26 18.71
C LYS A 37 4.43 10.61 19.15
N GLU A 38 4.57 11.22 20.32
CA GLU A 38 5.85 11.65 20.91
C GLU A 38 6.78 10.45 21.14
N LYS A 39 6.22 9.33 21.64
CA LYS A 39 6.98 8.09 21.80
C LYS A 39 7.48 7.55 20.47
N LEU A 40 6.63 7.55 19.44
CA LEU A 40 6.98 7.05 18.11
C LEU A 40 8.00 7.97 17.42
N GLU A 41 7.89 9.28 17.58
CA GLU A 41 8.86 10.26 17.08
C GLU A 41 10.23 10.08 17.77
N SER A 42 10.26 9.98 19.09
CA SER A 42 11.50 9.72 19.85
C SER A 42 12.17 8.41 19.42
N LEU A 43 11.39 7.34 19.22
CA LEU A 43 11.92 6.06 18.72
C LEU A 43 12.53 6.22 17.32
N ARG A 44 11.84 6.94 16.44
CA ARG A 44 12.33 7.23 15.08
C ARG A 44 13.64 7.99 15.10
N ASP A 45 13.73 9.05 15.90
CA ASP A 45 14.93 9.89 16.01
C ASP A 45 16.12 9.10 16.55
N GLN A 46 15.89 8.24 17.54
CA GLN A 46 16.91 7.33 18.06
C GLN A 46 17.40 6.36 16.98
N GLN A 47 16.47 5.70 16.25
CA GLN A 47 16.84 4.77 15.19
C GLN A 47 17.60 5.46 14.06
N MET A 48 17.23 6.71 13.72
CA MET A 48 17.96 7.51 12.73
C MET A 48 19.38 7.88 13.21
N ALA A 49 19.53 8.25 14.48
CA ALA A 49 20.85 8.52 15.09
C ALA A 49 21.75 7.26 15.06
N ASP A 50 21.14 6.09 15.28
CA ASP A 50 21.82 4.78 15.23
C ASP A 50 22.00 4.26 13.79
N LYS A 51 21.66 5.05 12.77
CA LYS A 51 21.69 4.68 11.32
C LYS A 51 20.85 3.44 11.00
N GLN A 52 19.82 3.20 11.78
CA GLN A 52 18.85 2.13 11.53
C GLN A 52 17.67 2.67 10.69
N LYS A 53 17.02 1.79 9.93
CA LYS A 53 15.79 2.13 9.22
C LYS A 53 14.66 2.36 10.24
N PRO A 54 14.05 3.56 10.29
CA PRO A 54 12.96 3.84 11.21
C PRO A 54 11.79 2.87 11.01
N ARG A 55 11.36 2.24 12.11
CA ARG A 55 10.22 1.34 12.13
C ARG A 55 9.62 1.25 13.54
N TYR A 56 8.36 0.85 13.60
CA TYR A 56 7.73 0.54 14.87
C TYR A 56 8.37 -0.70 15.52
N ASP A 57 8.63 -0.64 16.82
CA ASP A 57 9.35 -1.66 17.59
C ASP A 57 8.48 -2.84 18.05
N GLY A 58 7.16 -2.77 17.84
CA GLY A 58 6.24 -3.81 18.28
C GLY A 58 5.94 -3.81 19.77
N CYS A 59 6.29 -2.76 20.53
CA CYS A 59 6.21 -2.75 21.99
C CYS A 59 4.82 -3.03 22.58
N CYS A 60 3.73 -2.83 21.83
CA CYS A 60 2.37 -3.16 22.28
C CYS A 60 1.87 -4.52 21.78
N ARG A 61 2.64 -5.22 20.95
CA ARG A 61 2.22 -6.40 20.21
C ARG A 61 1.65 -7.52 21.08
N ASP A 62 2.21 -7.73 22.24
CA ASP A 62 1.86 -8.85 23.14
C ASP A 62 1.31 -8.37 24.49
N LEU A 63 0.90 -7.09 24.58
CA LEU A 63 0.34 -6.53 25.82
C LEU A 63 -1.12 -6.92 26.06
N GLY A 64 -1.84 -7.42 25.05
CA GLY A 64 -3.25 -7.79 25.17
C GLY A 64 -4.16 -6.61 25.56
N LEU A 65 -3.85 -5.40 25.07
CA LEU A 65 -4.65 -4.20 25.37
C LEU A 65 -6.09 -4.39 24.90
N ILE A 66 -7.03 -3.98 25.74
CA ILE A 66 -8.47 -3.98 25.43
C ILE A 66 -8.98 -2.53 25.55
N PRO A 67 -9.81 -2.07 24.60
CA PRO A 67 -10.41 -0.74 24.70
C PRO A 67 -11.27 -0.61 25.95
N ASP A 68 -10.94 0.34 26.81
CA ASP A 68 -11.71 0.70 28.02
C ASP A 68 -12.39 2.08 27.91
N GLY A 69 -12.23 2.73 26.75
CA GLY A 69 -12.75 4.07 26.49
C GLY A 69 -11.92 5.21 27.08
N THR A 70 -10.85 4.91 27.82
CA THR A 70 -10.01 5.94 28.47
C THR A 70 -8.76 6.27 27.65
N GLN A 71 -8.36 5.40 26.74
CA GLN A 71 -7.14 5.51 25.95
C GLN A 71 -7.42 5.67 24.46
N ASN A 72 -6.61 6.49 23.81
CA ASN A 72 -6.61 6.60 22.34
C ASN A 72 -5.84 5.42 21.75
N LEU A 73 -6.51 4.31 21.54
CA LEU A 73 -5.91 3.11 20.97
C LEU A 73 -6.03 3.12 19.44
N VAL A 74 -4.94 2.81 18.75
CA VAL A 74 -4.96 2.47 17.33
C VAL A 74 -4.93 0.96 17.15
N VAL A 75 -5.40 0.46 16.01
CA VAL A 75 -5.28 -0.97 15.67
C VAL A 75 -4.12 -1.16 14.70
N ARG A 76 -3.24 -2.10 15.03
CA ARG A 76 -2.13 -2.50 14.16
C ARG A 76 -2.32 -3.92 13.64
N PHE A 77 -1.97 -4.12 12.39
CA PHE A 77 -1.83 -5.45 11.82
C PHE A 77 -0.61 -6.14 12.41
N LYS A 78 -0.79 -7.38 12.87
CA LYS A 78 0.27 -8.21 13.46
C LYS A 78 1.07 -8.89 12.35
N ASN A 79 1.99 -8.15 11.73
CA ASN A 79 2.78 -8.68 10.61
C ASN A 79 3.62 -9.89 11.05
N PRO A 80 3.73 -10.96 10.24
CA PRO A 80 4.66 -12.05 10.52
C PRO A 80 6.09 -11.52 10.70
N GLN A 81 6.81 -12.01 11.72
CA GLN A 81 8.19 -11.59 11.99
C GLN A 81 9.23 -12.47 11.28
N GLN A 82 8.86 -13.71 10.98
CA GLN A 82 9.73 -14.69 10.35
C GLN A 82 9.29 -14.98 8.91
N GLY A 83 10.21 -15.54 8.12
CA GLY A 83 9.97 -15.86 6.73
C GLY A 83 10.06 -14.64 5.82
N ALA A 84 9.53 -14.78 4.63
CA ALA A 84 9.55 -13.74 3.61
C ALA A 84 8.27 -13.75 2.79
N VAL A 85 7.95 -12.60 2.20
CA VAL A 85 6.92 -12.47 1.17
C VAL A 85 7.62 -12.53 -0.18
N THR A 86 7.27 -13.53 -0.99
CA THR A 86 7.68 -13.61 -2.39
C THR A 86 6.45 -13.44 -3.26
N PHE A 87 6.56 -12.57 -4.26
CA PHE A 87 5.53 -12.36 -5.27
C PHE A 87 6.18 -12.20 -6.65
N SER A 88 5.45 -12.59 -7.67
CA SER A 88 5.87 -12.40 -9.07
C SER A 88 5.30 -11.08 -9.56
N ASP A 89 6.17 -10.17 -9.95
CA ASP A 89 5.79 -8.92 -10.62
C ASP A 89 5.93 -9.09 -12.13
N GLN A 90 4.91 -8.73 -12.88
CA GLN A 90 4.88 -8.95 -14.32
C GLN A 90 5.94 -8.13 -15.08
N VAL A 91 6.43 -7.03 -14.49
CA VAL A 91 7.43 -6.15 -15.10
C VAL A 91 8.82 -6.39 -14.50
N LYS A 92 8.90 -6.53 -13.18
CA LYS A 92 10.17 -6.62 -12.44
C LYS A 92 10.61 -8.05 -12.12
N GLY A 93 9.76 -9.05 -12.41
CA GLY A 93 10.04 -10.45 -12.11
C GLY A 93 9.79 -10.81 -10.64
N SER A 94 10.48 -11.83 -10.15
CA SER A 94 10.28 -12.30 -8.78
C SER A 94 10.93 -11.37 -7.75
N ILE A 95 10.14 -10.93 -6.78
CA ILE A 95 10.58 -10.03 -5.69
C ILE A 95 10.35 -10.76 -4.36
N THR A 96 11.38 -10.75 -3.52
CA THR A 96 11.32 -11.33 -2.18
C THR A 96 11.72 -10.29 -1.14
N VAL A 97 10.87 -10.10 -0.13
CA VAL A 97 11.11 -9.19 0.98
C VAL A 97 10.97 -9.95 2.30
N SER A 98 11.99 -9.86 3.16
CA SER A 98 11.92 -10.48 4.49
C SER A 98 10.83 -9.84 5.35
N ASN A 99 10.05 -10.66 6.05
CA ASN A 99 9.06 -10.16 7.00
C ASN A 99 9.69 -9.33 8.14
N SER A 100 10.96 -9.59 8.46
CA SER A 100 11.71 -8.81 9.46
C SER A 100 11.95 -7.36 9.05
N GLU A 101 11.80 -7.02 7.76
CA GLU A 101 11.89 -5.64 7.26
C GLU A 101 10.56 -4.88 7.32
N LEU A 102 9.47 -5.60 7.58
CA LEU A 102 8.12 -5.06 7.65
C LEU A 102 7.74 -4.82 9.11
N ASP A 103 7.18 -3.66 9.38
CA ASP A 103 6.65 -3.30 10.69
C ASP A 103 5.13 -3.56 10.79
N ASP A 104 4.62 -3.57 12.01
CA ASP A 104 3.19 -3.68 12.27
C ASP A 104 2.50 -2.34 11.92
N LEU A 105 1.92 -2.28 10.73
CA LEU A 105 1.29 -1.06 10.25
C LEU A 105 -0.04 -0.77 10.96
N ILE A 106 -0.38 0.51 11.08
CA ILE A 106 -1.69 0.92 11.59
C ILE A 106 -2.74 0.64 10.52
N ILE A 107 -3.78 -0.11 10.88
CA ILE A 107 -4.93 -0.43 10.02
C ILE A 107 -6.19 0.35 10.41
N ALA A 108 -6.29 0.79 11.67
CA ALA A 108 -7.32 1.73 12.11
C ALA A 108 -6.74 2.78 13.07
N ARG A 109 -7.22 4.01 12.93
CA ARG A 109 -6.87 5.12 13.82
C ARG A 109 -7.67 5.03 15.13
N SER A 110 -7.34 5.90 16.08
CA SER A 110 -8.01 5.94 17.39
C SER A 110 -9.50 6.36 17.32
N ASP A 111 -9.89 7.03 16.28
CA ASP A 111 -11.29 7.36 15.96
C ASP A 111 -12.02 6.23 15.22
N SER A 112 -11.41 5.05 15.14
CA SER A 112 -11.88 3.88 14.37
C SER A 112 -11.91 4.09 12.86
N THR A 113 -11.35 5.18 12.33
CA THR A 113 -11.24 5.40 10.89
C THR A 113 -10.21 4.43 10.31
N PRO A 114 -10.55 3.61 9.31
CA PRO A 114 -9.61 2.71 8.67
C PRO A 114 -8.53 3.50 7.92
N THR A 115 -7.34 2.93 7.82
CA THR A 115 -6.25 3.53 7.02
C THR A 115 -6.33 3.06 5.58
N TYR A 116 -5.76 3.84 4.67
CA TYR A 116 -5.66 3.52 3.25
C TYR A 116 -5.09 2.11 3.00
N ASN A 117 -4.08 1.70 3.75
CA ASN A 117 -3.45 0.40 3.59
C ASN A 117 -4.40 -0.78 3.82
N LEU A 118 -5.40 -0.62 4.67
CA LEU A 118 -6.44 -1.64 4.88
C LEU A 118 -7.56 -1.50 3.85
N THR A 119 -8.04 -0.27 3.60
CA THR A 119 -9.20 -0.07 2.73
C THR A 119 -8.96 -0.58 1.33
N VAL A 120 -7.76 -0.33 0.76
CA VAL A 120 -7.38 -0.85 -0.56
C VAL A 120 -7.41 -2.38 -0.60
N VAL A 121 -6.87 -3.04 0.43
CA VAL A 121 -6.84 -4.51 0.49
C VAL A 121 -8.25 -5.10 0.55
N VAL A 122 -9.12 -4.51 1.37
CA VAL A 122 -10.51 -4.97 1.49
C VAL A 122 -11.29 -4.72 0.21
N ASP A 123 -11.08 -3.58 -0.43
CA ASP A 123 -11.76 -3.27 -1.70
C ASP A 123 -11.27 -4.20 -2.82
N ASP A 124 -9.97 -4.42 -2.94
CA ASP A 124 -9.41 -5.34 -3.94
C ASP A 124 -9.95 -6.77 -3.74
N MET A 125 -10.06 -7.23 -2.49
CA MET A 125 -10.62 -8.53 -2.14
C MET A 125 -12.12 -8.63 -2.49
N ASP A 126 -12.93 -7.67 -2.02
CA ASP A 126 -14.39 -7.69 -2.20
C ASP A 126 -14.81 -7.51 -3.66
N MET A 127 -14.01 -6.77 -4.45
CA MET A 127 -14.24 -6.55 -5.89
C MET A 127 -13.58 -7.63 -6.76
N ASN A 128 -12.92 -8.62 -6.17
CA ASN A 128 -12.21 -9.68 -6.88
C ASN A 128 -11.21 -9.12 -7.91
N ILE A 129 -10.44 -8.10 -7.50
CA ILE A 129 -9.41 -7.51 -8.36
C ILE A 129 -8.34 -8.56 -8.65
N THR A 130 -8.15 -8.85 -9.94
CA THR A 130 -7.20 -9.86 -10.41
C THR A 130 -5.80 -9.32 -10.65
N HIS A 131 -5.69 -8.04 -11.00
CA HIS A 131 -4.42 -7.40 -11.34
C HIS A 131 -4.32 -6.01 -10.73
N VAL A 132 -3.17 -5.69 -10.13
CA VAL A 132 -2.82 -4.37 -9.60
C VAL A 132 -1.67 -3.80 -10.41
N VAL A 133 -1.97 -2.85 -11.31
CA VAL A 133 -0.97 -2.16 -12.15
C VAL A 133 -0.76 -0.75 -11.60
N ARG A 134 0.48 -0.42 -11.19
CA ARG A 134 0.78 0.88 -10.55
C ARG A 134 2.25 1.29 -10.69
N GLY A 135 2.61 2.47 -10.24
CA GLY A 135 3.99 2.96 -10.26
C GLY A 135 4.92 2.17 -9.33
N ASP A 136 6.19 2.07 -9.70
CA ASP A 136 7.20 1.28 -8.97
C ASP A 136 7.63 1.89 -7.64
N ASP A 137 7.25 3.12 -7.34
CA ASP A 137 7.34 3.71 -5.99
C ASP A 137 6.53 2.92 -4.93
N HIS A 138 5.60 2.08 -5.36
CA HIS A 138 4.80 1.21 -4.50
C HIS A 138 5.34 -0.22 -4.34
N VAL A 139 6.41 -0.61 -5.02
CA VAL A 139 6.98 -1.97 -4.94
C VAL A 139 7.25 -2.38 -3.48
N ASN A 140 7.92 -1.50 -2.73
CA ASN A 140 8.27 -1.78 -1.33
C ASN A 140 7.07 -1.84 -0.39
N ASN A 141 5.91 -1.38 -0.83
CA ASN A 141 4.67 -1.44 -0.05
C ASN A 141 3.89 -2.74 -0.31
N THR A 142 4.11 -3.40 -1.45
CA THR A 142 3.37 -4.60 -1.90
C THR A 142 3.38 -5.77 -0.91
N PRO A 143 4.46 -6.07 -0.16
CA PRO A 143 4.44 -7.15 0.81
C PRO A 143 3.40 -6.98 1.93
N ARG A 144 3.05 -5.75 2.32
CA ARG A 144 2.06 -5.47 3.39
C ARG A 144 0.64 -5.90 3.01
N PRO A 145 0.06 -5.45 1.87
CA PRO A 145 -1.20 -5.97 1.36
C PRO A 145 -1.23 -7.50 1.26
N ILE A 146 -0.17 -8.10 0.73
CA ILE A 146 -0.08 -9.56 0.59
C ILE A 146 -0.19 -10.27 1.95
N ASN A 147 0.49 -9.77 2.98
CA ASN A 147 0.38 -10.34 4.32
C ASN A 147 -1.02 -10.19 4.93
N ILE A 148 -1.69 -9.06 4.67
CA ILE A 148 -3.08 -8.85 5.13
C ILE A 148 -4.02 -9.82 4.40
N LEU A 149 -3.93 -9.94 3.08
CA LEU A 149 -4.74 -10.88 2.28
C LEU A 149 -4.54 -12.32 2.77
N LYS A 150 -3.29 -12.75 3.00
CA LYS A 150 -2.97 -14.07 3.54
C LYS A 150 -3.60 -14.29 4.93
N ALA A 151 -3.56 -13.28 5.80
CA ALA A 151 -4.18 -13.37 7.12
C ALA A 151 -5.71 -13.48 7.05
N LEU A 152 -6.33 -12.91 6.01
CA LEU A 152 -7.77 -13.02 5.73
C LEU A 152 -8.14 -14.32 4.99
N GLY A 153 -7.15 -15.11 4.52
CA GLY A 153 -7.38 -16.30 3.69
C GLY A 153 -7.86 -15.97 2.28
N ALA A 154 -7.57 -14.75 1.80
CA ALA A 154 -7.97 -14.27 0.48
C ALA A 154 -6.88 -14.50 -0.57
N ASP A 155 -7.29 -14.59 -1.83
CA ASP A 155 -6.39 -14.68 -2.96
C ASP A 155 -5.65 -13.35 -3.16
N CYS A 156 -4.39 -13.44 -3.60
CA CYS A 156 -3.59 -12.26 -3.92
C CYS A 156 -3.72 -11.94 -5.40
N PRO A 157 -3.94 -10.66 -5.77
CA PRO A 157 -3.88 -10.24 -7.17
C PRO A 157 -2.47 -10.38 -7.75
N GLU A 158 -2.38 -10.42 -9.06
CA GLU A 158 -1.11 -10.27 -9.78
C GLU A 158 -0.67 -8.80 -9.74
N TYR A 159 0.64 -8.57 -9.65
CA TYR A 159 1.20 -7.22 -9.57
C TYR A 159 2.02 -6.88 -10.80
N ALA A 160 1.93 -5.63 -11.24
CA ALA A 160 2.76 -5.04 -12.27
C ALA A 160 3.19 -3.63 -11.87
N HIS A 161 4.48 -3.42 -11.62
CA HIS A 161 5.01 -2.12 -11.22
C HIS A 161 5.75 -1.46 -12.38
N LEU A 162 5.11 -0.43 -12.92
CA LEU A 162 5.62 0.33 -14.07
C LEU A 162 6.70 1.33 -13.62
N PRO A 163 7.75 1.54 -14.43
CA PRO A 163 8.77 2.53 -14.16
C PRO A 163 8.18 3.93 -13.97
N MET A 164 8.80 4.69 -13.08
CA MET A 164 8.45 6.10 -12.88
C MET A 164 8.89 6.93 -14.07
N ILE A 165 7.99 7.75 -14.59
CA ILE A 165 8.33 8.74 -15.60
C ILE A 165 8.99 9.93 -14.89
N LEU A 166 10.21 10.25 -15.30
CA LEU A 166 11.02 11.32 -14.74
C LEU A 166 11.03 12.53 -15.66
N GLY A 167 11.12 13.71 -15.09
CA GLY A 167 11.39 14.95 -15.82
C GLY A 167 12.88 15.11 -16.16
N ASP A 168 13.21 16.19 -16.86
CA ASP A 168 14.59 16.53 -17.22
C ASP A 168 15.50 16.71 -15.99
N ASP A 169 14.92 17.10 -14.85
CA ASP A 169 15.59 17.22 -13.56
C ASP A 169 15.77 15.86 -12.84
N ARG A 170 15.42 14.76 -13.49
CA ARG A 170 15.41 13.39 -12.97
C ARG A 170 14.53 13.18 -11.74
N LYS A 171 13.62 14.11 -11.46
CA LYS A 171 12.61 13.94 -10.43
C LYS A 171 11.33 13.39 -11.02
N ARG A 172 10.53 12.75 -10.15
CA ARG A 172 9.21 12.26 -10.54
C ARG A 172 8.38 13.38 -11.16
N LEU A 173 7.83 13.11 -12.34
CA LEU A 173 6.86 14.01 -12.94
C LEU A 173 5.63 14.16 -12.03
N SER A 174 5.33 15.39 -11.63
CA SER A 174 4.17 15.69 -10.79
C SER A 174 3.32 16.79 -11.43
N LYS A 175 2.03 16.83 -11.09
CA LYS A 175 1.09 17.84 -11.60
C LYS A 175 1.60 19.31 -11.54
N PRO A 176 2.31 19.75 -10.48
CA PRO A 176 2.85 21.11 -10.42
C PRO A 176 3.92 21.43 -11.47
N HIS A 177 4.57 20.43 -12.04
CA HIS A 177 5.66 20.61 -13.02
C HIS A 177 5.20 20.48 -14.48
N GLY A 178 3.90 20.64 -14.74
CA GLY A 178 3.35 20.62 -16.10
C GLY A 178 3.36 19.25 -16.78
N ALA A 179 3.53 18.19 -16.02
CA ALA A 179 3.81 16.85 -16.53
C ALA A 179 2.61 15.91 -16.59
N ALA A 180 1.41 16.38 -16.28
CA ALA A 180 0.19 15.61 -16.52
C ALA A 180 -0.30 15.81 -17.95
N ARG A 181 0.55 15.51 -18.94
CA ARG A 181 0.25 15.84 -20.34
C ARG A 181 -0.58 14.82 -21.08
N GLY A 182 -0.65 13.58 -20.68
CA GLY A 182 -1.27 12.51 -21.48
C GLY A 182 -2.59 12.86 -22.18
N MET A 183 -3.58 13.43 -21.48
CA MET A 183 -4.83 13.88 -22.10
C MET A 183 -4.70 15.27 -22.76
N HIS A 184 -3.89 16.18 -22.16
CA HIS A 184 -3.65 17.51 -22.73
C HIS A 184 -2.79 17.48 -23.99
N ASP A 185 -1.93 16.49 -24.17
CA ASP A 185 -1.15 16.33 -25.40
C ASP A 185 -2.05 16.07 -26.62
N LEU A 186 -3.22 15.45 -26.43
CA LEU A 186 -4.24 15.32 -27.47
C LEU A 186 -4.87 16.66 -27.84
N ASP A 187 -5.09 17.53 -26.85
CA ASP A 187 -5.60 18.88 -27.07
C ASP A 187 -4.56 19.78 -27.76
N ASP A 188 -3.26 19.50 -27.55
CA ASP A 188 -2.13 20.17 -28.23
C ASP A 188 -1.90 19.68 -29.67
N GLY A 189 -2.73 18.74 -30.16
CA GLY A 189 -2.75 18.28 -31.55
C GLY A 189 -1.83 17.08 -31.85
N TYR A 190 -1.31 16.40 -30.84
CA TYR A 190 -0.60 15.13 -31.04
C TYR A 190 -1.59 14.01 -31.41
N LEU A 191 -1.20 13.16 -32.33
CA LEU A 191 -2.03 12.00 -32.71
C LEU A 191 -2.14 11.01 -31.54
N PRO A 192 -3.34 10.50 -31.21
CA PRO A 192 -3.56 9.54 -30.13
C PRO A 192 -2.63 8.33 -30.21
N GLU A 193 -2.39 7.81 -31.41
CA GLU A 193 -1.50 6.67 -31.63
C GLU A 193 -0.03 6.99 -31.32
N ALA A 194 0.40 8.22 -31.57
CA ALA A 194 1.75 8.67 -31.27
C ALA A 194 1.94 8.80 -29.76
N VAL A 195 0.95 9.37 -29.04
CA VAL A 195 0.98 9.50 -27.57
C VAL A 195 0.98 8.12 -26.93
N LEU A 196 0.13 7.22 -27.40
CA LEU A 196 0.06 5.85 -26.90
C LEU A 196 1.37 5.09 -27.13
N ASN A 197 1.93 5.16 -28.34
CA ASN A 197 3.20 4.51 -28.67
C ASN A 197 4.34 5.03 -27.80
N TYR A 198 4.42 6.35 -27.62
CA TYR A 198 5.43 6.97 -26.75
C TYR A 198 5.30 6.47 -25.30
N THR A 199 4.08 6.47 -24.76
CA THR A 199 3.80 6.02 -23.39
C THR A 199 4.16 4.54 -23.19
N VAL A 200 3.80 3.68 -24.16
CA VAL A 200 4.15 2.25 -24.12
C VAL A 200 5.67 2.06 -24.11
N ARG A 201 6.42 2.81 -24.92
CA ARG A 201 7.90 2.73 -24.95
C ARG A 201 8.57 3.19 -23.66
N LEU A 202 7.95 4.10 -22.91
CA LEU A 202 8.45 4.49 -21.58
C LEU A 202 8.25 3.37 -20.53
N CYS A 203 7.24 2.53 -20.71
CA CYS A 203 6.86 1.49 -19.74
C CYS A 203 7.37 0.10 -20.10
N SER A 204 7.69 -0.18 -21.35
CA SER A 204 8.15 -1.49 -21.82
C SER A 204 9.10 -1.38 -23.02
N SER A 205 10.07 -2.27 -23.11
CA SER A 205 10.86 -2.51 -24.29
C SER A 205 10.47 -3.87 -24.87
N SER A 206 9.55 -3.90 -25.82
CA SER A 206 9.41 -5.06 -26.70
C SER A 206 10.44 -4.91 -27.80
N GLY A 207 11.65 -5.44 -27.59
CA GLY A 207 12.79 -5.43 -28.51
C GLY A 207 12.61 -4.65 -29.81
N ASP A 208 13.49 -3.68 -30.08
CA ASP A 208 13.54 -3.09 -31.42
C ASP A 208 13.78 -4.21 -32.43
N PRO A 209 13.10 -4.16 -33.60
CA PRO A 209 13.33 -5.11 -34.67
C PRO A 209 14.75 -5.02 -35.21
#